data_aad6fca1c7129afd87d1d68d39a8ddef
#
_entry.id   aad6fca1c7129afd87d1d68d39a8ddef
#
_cell.length_a   1.000
_cell.length_b   1.000
_cell.length_c   1.000
_cell.angle_alpha   90.00
_cell.angle_beta   90.00
_cell.angle_gamma   90.00
#
_symmetry.space_group_name_H-M   'P 1'
#
loop_
_entity.id
_entity.type
_entity.pdbx_description
1 polymer ?
#
loop_
_entity_poly.entity_id
_entity_poly.type
_entity_poly.pdbx_seq_one_letter_code
_entity_poly.pdbx_strand_id
1 'polypeptide(L)'
;RSLLGRKCRFDLWEPDRFEMNKAMPFEQAVQEYGKTTKLKRAYTYKALNRLIQASAADMTKKAMVDIYQSGRVPLIQIHDEVAISVKDRSDAENISRIMENAVPLEVPNKCDVEVGSCWGNAS
;
A
#
# COMPACT_ATOMS: atom_id res chain seq x y z
N ARG A 1 7.62 1.52 -9.89
CA ARG A 1 6.16 1.37 -9.90
C ARG A 1 5.77 0.26 -8.95
N SER A 2 4.58 0.33 -8.33
CA SER A 2 4.01 -0.76 -7.55
C SER A 2 3.62 -1.94 -8.45
N LEU A 3 3.20 -3.05 -7.85
CA LEU A 3 2.81 -4.27 -8.55
C LEU A 3 1.70 -4.04 -9.61
N LEU A 4 0.74 -3.16 -9.32
CA LEU A 4 -0.33 -2.79 -10.25
C LEU A 4 -0.01 -1.51 -11.06
N GLY A 5 1.27 -1.11 -11.15
CA GLY A 5 1.73 -0.06 -12.04
C GLY A 5 1.66 1.36 -11.47
N ARG A 6 1.24 1.57 -10.22
CA ARG A 6 1.20 2.89 -9.58
C ARG A 6 2.60 3.48 -9.48
N LYS A 7 2.77 4.71 -9.90
CA LYS A 7 4.05 5.42 -9.85
C LYS A 7 4.34 5.90 -8.42
N CYS A 8 5.48 5.50 -7.87
CA CYS A 8 6.04 6.11 -6.67
C CYS A 8 7.04 7.18 -7.10
N ARG A 9 6.80 8.44 -6.72
CA ARG A 9 7.64 9.58 -7.10
C ARG A 9 8.44 10.08 -5.90
N PHE A 10 9.61 10.63 -6.21
CA PHE A 10 10.49 11.32 -5.27
C PHE A 10 10.66 12.74 -5.78
N ASP A 11 9.70 13.60 -5.44
CA ASP A 11 9.59 14.96 -6.03
C ASP A 11 10.33 16.02 -5.20
N LEU A 12 10.94 15.60 -4.06
CA LEU A 12 11.76 16.48 -3.23
C LEU A 12 13.24 16.31 -3.58
N TRP A 13 13.99 17.41 -3.40
CA TRP A 13 15.41 17.49 -3.71
C TRP A 13 16.20 18.02 -2.52
N GLU A 14 17.44 17.59 -2.43
CA GLU A 14 18.40 17.99 -1.39
C GLU A 14 19.81 18.11 -1.98
N PRO A 15 20.72 18.87 -1.38
CA PRO A 15 22.12 18.89 -1.77
C PRO A 15 22.78 17.51 -1.68
N ASP A 16 23.64 17.21 -2.64
CA ASP A 16 24.42 15.97 -2.64
C ASP A 16 25.67 16.12 -1.73
N ARG A 17 25.42 16.37 -0.44
CA ARG A 17 26.44 16.48 0.62
C ARG A 17 25.97 15.76 1.87
N PHE A 18 26.92 15.42 2.71
CA PHE A 18 26.69 14.71 3.98
C PHE A 18 26.40 15.72 5.12
N GLU A 19 25.22 16.37 5.05
CA GLU A 19 24.76 17.32 6.06
C GLU A 19 23.25 17.10 6.29
N MET A 20 22.74 17.56 7.44
CA MET A 20 21.28 17.57 7.67
C MET A 20 20.64 18.64 6.78
N ASN A 21 20.20 18.24 5.59
CA ASN A 21 19.56 19.10 4.62
C ASN A 21 18.04 18.95 4.67
N LYS A 22 17.34 20.06 4.47
CA LYS A 22 15.89 20.05 4.30
C LYS A 22 15.54 19.71 2.86
N ALA A 23 14.81 18.62 2.66
CA ALA A 23 14.31 18.24 1.35
C ALA A 23 13.13 19.14 0.94
N MET A 24 13.14 19.66 -0.29
CA MET A 24 12.13 20.61 -0.80
C MET A 24 11.91 20.44 -2.31
N PRO A 25 10.85 21.03 -2.88
CA PRO A 25 10.63 21.06 -4.34
C PRO A 25 11.85 21.63 -5.08
N PHE A 26 12.08 21.17 -6.31
CA PHE A 26 13.29 21.49 -7.09
C PHE A 26 13.55 23.00 -7.19
N GLU A 27 12.54 23.79 -7.51
CA GLU A 27 12.67 25.24 -7.66
C GLU A 27 13.11 25.93 -6.36
N GLN A 28 12.53 25.53 -5.23
CA GLN A 28 12.91 26.01 -3.92
C GLN A 28 14.33 25.57 -3.54
N ALA A 29 14.70 24.33 -3.86
CA ALA A 29 16.04 23.83 -3.60
C ALA A 29 17.11 24.61 -4.39
N VAL A 30 16.83 24.99 -5.63
CA VAL A 30 17.73 25.83 -6.44
C VAL A 30 17.86 27.24 -5.87
N GLN A 31 16.78 27.82 -5.34
CA GLN A 31 16.81 29.13 -4.69
C GLN A 31 17.58 29.10 -3.37
N GLU A 32 17.35 28.11 -2.54
CA GLU A 32 17.94 27.99 -1.18
C GLU A 32 19.42 27.60 -1.25
N TYR A 33 19.78 26.62 -2.08
CA TYR A 33 21.13 26.05 -2.13
C TYR A 33 22.00 26.57 -3.26
N GLY A 34 21.44 27.40 -4.15
CA GLY A 34 22.13 27.99 -5.28
C GLY A 34 22.20 27.10 -6.52
N LYS A 35 22.27 27.76 -7.70
CA LYS A 35 22.24 27.10 -9.02
C LYS A 35 23.46 26.20 -9.29
N THR A 36 24.57 26.43 -8.61
CA THR A 36 25.81 25.67 -8.77
C THR A 36 25.89 24.45 -7.86
N THR A 37 24.99 24.32 -6.88
CA THR A 37 24.96 23.19 -5.96
C THR A 37 24.41 21.95 -6.65
N LYS A 38 25.15 20.85 -6.61
CA LYS A 38 24.68 19.55 -7.10
C LYS A 38 23.52 19.06 -6.23
N LEU A 39 22.34 18.97 -6.80
CA LEU A 39 21.13 18.47 -6.14
C LEU A 39 20.89 17.00 -6.52
N LYS A 40 20.40 16.21 -5.54
CA LYS A 40 19.92 14.85 -5.74
C LYS A 40 18.47 14.71 -5.25
N ARG A 41 17.77 13.70 -5.73
CA ARG A 41 16.43 13.40 -5.22
C ARG A 41 16.52 12.89 -3.80
N ALA A 42 15.73 13.50 -2.90
CA ALA A 42 15.64 13.13 -1.50
C ALA A 42 14.92 11.79 -1.30
N TYR A 43 15.23 11.11 -0.22
CA TYR A 43 14.59 9.88 0.23
C TYR A 43 14.63 8.69 -0.73
N THR A 44 15.52 8.68 -1.72
CA THR A 44 15.63 7.57 -2.68
C THR A 44 16.02 6.24 -2.03
N TYR A 45 16.69 6.28 -0.86
CA TYR A 45 17.00 5.10 -0.06
C TYR A 45 15.74 4.37 0.46
N LYS A 46 14.58 5.06 0.49
CA LYS A 46 13.28 4.47 0.85
C LYS A 46 12.56 3.83 -0.34
N ALA A 47 13.19 3.78 -1.53
CA ALA A 47 12.52 3.36 -2.76
C ALA A 47 11.98 1.93 -2.67
N LEU A 48 12.78 0.99 -2.13
CA LEU A 48 12.35 -0.40 -1.95
C LEU A 48 11.19 -0.50 -0.97
N ASN A 49 11.27 0.15 0.19
CA ASN A 49 10.18 0.15 1.16
C ASN A 49 8.90 0.74 0.58
N ARG A 50 8.98 1.88 -0.12
CA ARG A 50 7.81 2.47 -0.82
C ARG A 50 7.23 1.53 -1.88
N LEU A 51 8.08 0.81 -2.60
CA LEU A 51 7.62 -0.18 -3.59
C LEU A 51 6.82 -1.30 -2.94
N ILE A 52 7.35 -1.88 -1.87
CA ILE A 52 6.70 -2.98 -1.12
C ILE A 52 5.38 -2.49 -0.51
N GLN A 53 5.40 -1.38 0.23
CA GLN A 53 4.20 -0.81 0.86
C GLN A 53 3.11 -0.42 -0.16
N ALA A 54 3.50 0.18 -1.28
CA ALA A 54 2.54 0.53 -2.34
C ALA A 54 1.96 -0.72 -3.02
N SER A 55 2.74 -1.79 -3.17
CA SER A 55 2.27 -3.05 -3.74
C SER A 55 1.31 -3.77 -2.80
N ALA A 56 1.60 -3.82 -1.51
CA ALA A 56 0.70 -4.37 -0.50
C ALA A 56 -0.64 -3.61 -0.47
N ALA A 57 -0.59 -2.27 -0.47
CA ALA A 57 -1.80 -1.46 -0.54
C ALA A 57 -2.61 -1.66 -1.84
N ASP A 58 -1.93 -1.94 -2.96
CA ASP A 58 -2.61 -2.27 -4.22
C ASP A 58 -3.32 -3.62 -4.14
N MET A 59 -2.72 -4.62 -3.49
CA MET A 59 -3.33 -5.94 -3.29
C MET A 59 -4.62 -5.83 -2.48
N THR A 60 -4.60 -5.15 -1.33
CA THR A 60 -5.78 -4.96 -0.49
C THR A 60 -6.88 -4.22 -1.25
N LYS A 61 -6.55 -3.16 -1.98
CA LYS A 61 -7.52 -2.41 -2.79
C LYS A 61 -8.13 -3.25 -3.91
N LYS A 62 -7.32 -4.06 -4.59
CA LYS A 62 -7.81 -4.96 -5.63
C LYS A 62 -8.74 -6.02 -5.02
N ALA A 63 -8.36 -6.59 -3.89
CA ALA A 63 -9.20 -7.54 -3.15
C ALA A 63 -10.57 -6.95 -2.78
N MET A 64 -10.59 -5.71 -2.26
CA MET A 64 -11.85 -5.02 -1.95
C MET A 64 -12.75 -4.84 -3.18
N VAL A 65 -12.17 -4.52 -4.33
CA VAL A 65 -12.92 -4.41 -5.60
C VAL A 65 -13.51 -5.76 -6.00
N ASP A 66 -12.73 -6.84 -5.92
CA ASP A 66 -13.16 -8.18 -6.30
C ASP A 66 -14.24 -8.71 -5.35
N ILE A 67 -14.12 -8.45 -4.04
CA ILE A 67 -15.15 -8.74 -3.04
C ILE A 67 -16.44 -7.99 -3.38
N TYR A 68 -16.35 -6.70 -3.68
CA TYR A 68 -17.53 -5.91 -4.07
C TYR A 68 -18.19 -6.45 -5.33
N GLN A 69 -17.42 -6.81 -6.34
CA GLN A 69 -17.92 -7.42 -7.59
C GLN A 69 -18.56 -8.78 -7.37
N SER A 70 -18.16 -9.53 -6.33
CA SER A 70 -18.81 -10.79 -5.93
C SER A 70 -20.13 -10.61 -5.20
N GLY A 71 -20.61 -9.37 -5.02
CA GLY A 71 -21.85 -9.04 -4.35
C GLY A 71 -21.72 -8.89 -2.82
N ARG A 72 -20.51 -8.76 -2.29
CA ARG A 72 -20.24 -8.49 -0.87
C ARG A 72 -19.73 -7.07 -0.70
N VAL A 73 -20.12 -6.41 0.39
CA VAL A 73 -19.72 -5.03 0.67
C VAL A 73 -18.65 -5.02 1.76
N PRO A 74 -17.40 -4.64 1.44
CA PRO A 74 -16.41 -4.34 2.48
C PRO A 74 -16.89 -3.18 3.34
N LEU A 75 -16.94 -3.37 4.66
CA LEU A 75 -17.46 -2.38 5.60
C LEU A 75 -16.35 -1.49 6.17
N ILE A 76 -15.24 -2.10 6.57
CA ILE A 76 -14.09 -1.41 7.16
C ILE A 76 -12.82 -2.00 6.55
N GLN A 77 -11.84 -1.15 6.27
CA GLN A 77 -10.49 -1.55 5.88
C GLN A 77 -9.49 -0.88 6.81
N ILE A 78 -8.63 -1.69 7.44
CA ILE A 78 -7.57 -1.24 8.33
C ILE A 78 -6.29 -1.95 7.90
N HIS A 79 -5.33 -1.18 7.35
CA HIS A 79 -4.09 -1.73 6.78
C HIS A 79 -4.37 -2.81 5.73
N ASP A 80 -4.11 -4.07 6.05
CA ASP A 80 -4.29 -5.27 5.23
C ASP A 80 -5.53 -6.08 5.62
N GLU A 81 -6.25 -5.67 6.67
CA GLU A 81 -7.49 -6.28 7.12
C GLU A 81 -8.72 -5.68 6.43
N VAL A 82 -9.72 -6.53 6.17
CA VAL A 82 -11.02 -6.13 5.65
C VAL A 82 -12.13 -6.76 6.48
N ALA A 83 -12.94 -5.94 7.14
CA ALA A 83 -14.11 -6.39 7.87
C ALA A 83 -15.34 -6.41 6.96
N ILE A 84 -16.07 -7.53 7.00
CA ILE A 84 -17.21 -7.79 6.13
C ILE A 84 -18.29 -8.51 6.91
N SER A 85 -19.55 -8.21 6.65
CA SER A 85 -20.65 -9.01 7.17
C SER A 85 -20.81 -10.28 6.34
N VAL A 86 -20.80 -11.43 6.98
CA VAL A 86 -20.93 -12.76 6.37
C VAL A 86 -22.11 -13.50 6.93
N LYS A 87 -22.64 -14.46 6.17
CA LYS A 87 -23.76 -15.30 6.60
C LYS A 87 -23.32 -16.45 7.51
N ASP A 88 -22.21 -17.04 7.16
CA ASP A 88 -21.63 -18.20 7.83
C ASP A 88 -20.12 -18.30 7.56
N ARG A 89 -19.48 -19.29 8.14
CA ARG A 89 -18.03 -19.53 7.96
C ARG A 89 -17.66 -19.87 6.53
N SER A 90 -18.51 -20.57 5.79
CA SER A 90 -18.25 -20.91 4.39
C SER A 90 -18.24 -19.65 3.50
N ASP A 91 -19.09 -18.68 3.80
CA ASP A 91 -19.09 -17.37 3.13
C ASP A 91 -17.79 -16.60 3.42
N ALA A 92 -17.31 -16.64 4.67
CA ALA A 92 -16.04 -16.03 5.05
C ALA A 92 -14.83 -16.68 4.32
N GLU A 93 -14.81 -18.01 4.22
CA GLU A 93 -13.77 -18.75 3.48
C GLU A 93 -13.78 -18.44 1.96
N ASN A 94 -14.95 -18.22 1.38
CA ASN A 94 -15.06 -17.79 -0.02
C ASN A 94 -14.48 -16.40 -0.23
N ILE A 95 -14.72 -15.48 0.71
CA ILE A 95 -14.15 -14.13 0.68
C ILE A 95 -12.63 -14.18 0.83
N SER A 96 -12.12 -15.00 1.75
CA SER A 96 -10.68 -15.23 1.91
C SER A 96 -10.02 -15.68 0.60
N ARG A 97 -10.64 -16.62 -0.11
CA ARG A 97 -10.13 -17.07 -1.43
C ARG A 97 -10.11 -15.95 -2.47
N ILE A 98 -11.09 -15.07 -2.47
CA ILE A 98 -11.10 -13.88 -3.36
C ILE A 98 -9.90 -12.98 -3.03
N MET A 99 -9.65 -12.72 -1.73
CA MET A 99 -8.51 -11.90 -1.30
C MET A 99 -7.17 -12.55 -1.68
N GLU A 100 -7.01 -13.84 -1.43
CA GLU A 100 -5.79 -14.60 -1.74
C GLU A 100 -5.45 -14.58 -3.23
N ASN A 101 -6.48 -14.56 -4.09
CA ASN A 101 -6.33 -14.62 -5.55
C ASN A 101 -6.46 -13.25 -6.25
N ALA A 102 -6.69 -12.17 -5.51
CA ALA A 102 -6.90 -10.85 -6.09
C ALA A 102 -5.72 -10.37 -6.96
N VAL A 103 -4.50 -10.72 -6.55
CA VAL A 103 -3.29 -10.45 -7.32
C VAL A 103 -2.43 -11.72 -7.38
N PRO A 104 -2.17 -12.27 -8.57
CA PRO A 104 -1.33 -13.44 -8.71
C PRO A 104 0.12 -13.13 -8.32
N LEU A 105 0.68 -13.92 -7.41
CA LEU A 105 2.06 -13.84 -6.96
C LEU A 105 2.74 -15.20 -7.19
N GLU A 106 4.07 -15.19 -7.32
CA GLU A 106 4.87 -16.43 -7.35
C GLU A 106 4.88 -17.16 -6.01
N VAL A 107 4.73 -16.38 -4.92
CA VAL A 107 4.59 -16.90 -3.55
C VAL A 107 3.12 -16.88 -3.16
N PRO A 108 2.58 -17.96 -2.56
CA PRO A 108 1.19 -18.00 -2.14
C PRO A 108 0.87 -16.87 -1.15
N ASN A 109 -0.19 -16.14 -1.43
CA ASN A 109 -0.79 -15.20 -0.49
C ASN A 109 -1.80 -15.95 0.38
N LYS A 110 -1.78 -15.71 1.69
CA LYS A 110 -2.68 -16.34 2.65
C LYS A 110 -3.42 -15.29 3.46
N CYS A 111 -4.71 -15.54 3.70
CA CYS A 111 -5.54 -14.74 4.57
C CYS A 111 -5.95 -15.54 5.80
N ASP A 112 -5.76 -14.98 6.96
CA ASP A 112 -6.36 -15.47 8.18
C ASP A 112 -7.82 -15.02 8.27
N VAL A 113 -8.70 -15.91 8.76
CA VAL A 113 -10.13 -15.66 8.82
C VAL A 113 -10.60 -15.76 10.26
N GLU A 114 -11.04 -14.65 10.79
CA GLU A 114 -11.66 -14.55 12.11
C GLU A 114 -13.15 -14.25 11.96
N VAL A 115 -13.99 -14.96 12.69
CA VAL A 115 -15.44 -14.83 12.61
C VAL A 115 -16.04 -14.66 13.99
N GLY A 116 -16.86 -13.65 14.18
CA GLY A 116 -17.54 -13.37 15.44
C GLY A 116 -18.93 -12.76 15.24
N SER A 117 -19.69 -12.64 16.30
CA SER A 117 -21.01 -11.97 16.27
C SER A 117 -20.90 -10.46 16.03
N CYS A 118 -19.74 -9.89 16.30
CA CYS A 118 -19.38 -8.52 15.98
C CYS A 118 -17.85 -8.43 15.84
N TRP A 119 -17.35 -7.34 15.29
CA TRP A 119 -15.91 -7.16 15.05
C TRP A 119 -15.05 -7.32 16.32
N GLY A 120 -15.53 -6.84 17.47
CA GLY A 120 -14.79 -6.97 18.74
C GLY A 120 -14.73 -8.40 19.32
N ASN A 121 -15.48 -9.35 18.76
CA ASN A 121 -15.55 -10.76 19.19
C ASN A 121 -15.04 -11.72 18.10
N ALA A 122 -14.48 -11.20 16.99
CA ALA A 122 -13.86 -12.02 15.97
C ALA A 122 -12.57 -12.66 16.51
N SER A 123 -12.43 -13.97 16.32
CA SER A 123 -11.26 -14.77 16.75
C SER A 123 -11.15 -16.05 15.92
#